data_c06c6825fcf4da27fcd051f94bc14ab5
#
_entry.id   c06c6825fcf4da27fcd051f94bc14ab5
#
_cell.length_a   1.000
_cell.length_b   1.000
_cell.length_c   1.000
_cell.angle_alpha   90.00
_cell.angle_beta   90.00
_cell.angle_gamma   90.00
#
_symmetry.space_group_name_H-M   'P 1'
#
loop_
_entity.id
_entity.type
_entity.pdbx_description
1 polymer ?
#
loop_
_entity_poly.entity_id
_entity_poly.type
_entity_poly.pdbx_seq_one_letter_code
_entity_poly.pdbx_strand_id
1 'polypeptide(L)'
;MGKTCIVTGANSGIGRSTSIFLAKSGYEVFATMRSLDRGTKLREIAQEMGLRMHEIELDVSDTNSVNRGINEILSQTDKIDILINNAGVGANAVIEDIDIESDKAVFETNFWGAIRCIQAVLPTMRKQKSGHIVQISSIAGRVGLPAQPIYSASKWAIEGLSENLAHDLAPFGIRVSLIEPGVTRTAILGKNNTVPENPDYESTYARMLDMYMEGIEANVRPEEVSKTILDCLESTSQQMRWPVAWGAESMINARQDGSISDQEWTQLGSLVDDQQEWMASFKRAFNL
;
A
#
# COMPACT_ATOMS: atom_id res chain seq x y z
N MET A 1 -26.85 -7.65 -7.54
CA MET A 1 -25.91 -7.52 -6.43
C MET A 1 -24.60 -6.98 -6.97
N GLY A 2 -23.95 -6.06 -6.27
CA GLY A 2 -22.64 -5.54 -6.65
C GLY A 2 -21.56 -6.62 -6.58
N LYS A 3 -20.36 -6.33 -7.13
CA LYS A 3 -19.20 -7.20 -6.96
C LYS A 3 -18.76 -7.21 -5.49
N THR A 4 -18.47 -8.38 -4.96
CA THR A 4 -17.97 -8.57 -3.57
C THR A 4 -16.50 -8.19 -3.49
N CYS A 5 -16.17 -7.26 -2.60
CA CYS A 5 -14.84 -6.72 -2.42
C CYS A 5 -14.38 -6.82 -0.96
N ILE A 6 -13.24 -7.43 -0.71
CA ILE A 6 -12.58 -7.47 0.59
C ILE A 6 -11.48 -6.40 0.62
N VAL A 7 -11.48 -5.54 1.64
CA VAL A 7 -10.43 -4.52 1.85
C VAL A 7 -9.75 -4.78 3.18
N THR A 8 -8.44 -5.09 3.18
CA THR A 8 -7.69 -5.29 4.41
C THR A 8 -7.18 -3.96 4.99
N GLY A 9 -7.16 -3.84 6.32
CA GLY A 9 -6.73 -2.61 6.99
C GLY A 9 -7.67 -1.41 6.77
N ALA A 10 -8.98 -1.67 6.70
CA ALA A 10 -10.00 -0.67 6.35
C ALA A 10 -10.30 0.37 7.44
N ASN A 11 -9.69 0.29 8.60
CA ASN A 11 -9.96 1.20 9.73
C ASN A 11 -9.38 2.62 9.56
N SER A 12 -8.43 2.83 8.64
CA SER A 12 -7.75 4.14 8.48
C SER A 12 -7.16 4.33 7.07
N GLY A 13 -6.73 5.56 6.78
CA GLY A 13 -5.95 5.90 5.57
C GLY A 13 -6.61 5.47 4.27
N ILE A 14 -5.81 4.91 3.37
CA ILE A 14 -6.24 4.44 2.05
C ILE A 14 -7.33 3.36 2.19
N GLY A 15 -7.17 2.38 3.08
CA GLY A 15 -8.15 1.30 3.23
C GLY A 15 -9.54 1.79 3.63
N ARG A 16 -9.63 2.75 4.57
CA ARG A 16 -10.92 3.36 4.94
C ARG A 16 -11.52 4.14 3.79
N SER A 17 -10.72 4.98 3.14
CA SER A 17 -11.18 5.78 1.99
C SER A 17 -11.67 4.87 0.86
N THR A 18 -10.91 3.81 0.54
CA THR A 18 -11.27 2.84 -0.49
C THR A 18 -12.56 2.10 -0.17
N SER A 19 -12.75 1.66 1.09
CA SER A 19 -13.98 1.00 1.52
C SER A 19 -15.21 1.88 1.31
N ILE A 20 -15.12 3.15 1.71
CA ILE A 20 -16.18 4.14 1.52
C ILE A 20 -16.43 4.39 0.02
N PHE A 21 -15.36 4.57 -0.76
CA PHE A 21 -15.45 4.91 -2.18
C PHE A 21 -16.08 3.77 -2.97
N LEU A 22 -15.69 2.52 -2.71
CA LEU A 22 -16.27 1.35 -3.36
C LEU A 22 -17.71 1.10 -2.96
N ALA A 23 -18.05 1.27 -1.67
CA ALA A 23 -19.45 1.16 -1.23
C ALA A 23 -20.35 2.20 -1.91
N LYS A 24 -19.88 3.45 -2.10
CA LYS A 24 -20.57 4.47 -2.89
C LYS A 24 -20.76 4.08 -4.35
N SER A 25 -19.80 3.35 -4.91
CA SER A 25 -19.82 2.87 -6.30
C SER A 25 -20.62 1.56 -6.48
N GLY A 26 -21.32 1.11 -5.41
CA GLY A 26 -22.24 -0.04 -5.50
C GLY A 26 -21.59 -1.39 -5.30
N TYR A 27 -20.34 -1.46 -4.84
CA TYR A 27 -19.70 -2.72 -4.44
C TYR A 27 -20.23 -3.19 -3.09
N GLU A 28 -20.31 -4.51 -2.90
CA GLU A 28 -20.52 -5.12 -1.60
C GLU A 28 -19.18 -5.22 -0.88
N VAL A 29 -18.95 -4.33 0.10
CA VAL A 29 -17.64 -4.16 0.74
C VAL A 29 -17.58 -4.88 2.07
N PHE A 30 -16.61 -5.77 2.21
CA PHE A 30 -16.17 -6.36 3.47
C PHE A 30 -14.90 -5.62 3.94
N ALA A 31 -15.10 -4.70 4.87
CA ALA A 31 -14.06 -3.85 5.44
C ALA A 31 -13.40 -4.60 6.60
N THR A 32 -12.18 -5.10 6.44
CA THR A 32 -11.54 -5.91 7.47
C THR A 32 -10.49 -5.12 8.27
N MET A 33 -10.39 -5.43 9.56
CA MET A 33 -9.48 -4.78 10.50
C MET A 33 -9.14 -5.69 11.69
N ARG A 34 -7.98 -5.49 12.33
CA ARG A 34 -7.50 -6.32 13.44
C ARG A 34 -8.41 -6.32 14.69
N SER A 35 -9.17 -5.25 14.88
CA SER A 35 -10.14 -5.10 15.96
C SER A 35 -11.25 -4.19 15.49
N LEU A 36 -12.49 -4.59 15.71
CA LEU A 36 -13.67 -3.81 15.32
C LEU A 36 -13.79 -2.48 16.08
N ASP A 37 -13.19 -2.37 17.27
CA ASP A 37 -13.12 -1.11 18.02
C ASP A 37 -12.39 0.01 17.26
N ARG A 38 -11.51 -0.36 16.36
CA ARG A 38 -10.79 0.60 15.50
C ARG A 38 -11.61 1.09 14.32
N GLY A 39 -12.79 0.52 14.08
CA GLY A 39 -13.71 0.86 12.98
C GLY A 39 -14.61 2.07 13.24
N THR A 40 -14.60 2.67 14.44
CA THR A 40 -15.53 3.74 14.82
C THR A 40 -15.67 4.83 13.76
N LYS A 41 -14.55 5.39 13.29
CA LYS A 41 -14.59 6.46 12.27
C LYS A 41 -15.10 5.97 10.90
N LEU A 42 -14.88 4.71 10.54
CA LEU A 42 -15.45 4.13 9.32
C LEU A 42 -16.98 4.03 9.44
N ARG A 43 -17.48 3.54 10.58
CA ARG A 43 -18.92 3.41 10.86
C ARG A 43 -19.64 4.75 10.86
N GLU A 44 -19.08 5.75 11.53
CA GLU A 44 -19.61 7.13 11.57
C GLU A 44 -19.81 7.68 10.15
N ILE A 45 -18.77 7.63 9.32
CA ILE A 45 -18.82 8.11 7.94
C ILE A 45 -19.83 7.29 7.11
N ALA A 46 -19.82 5.97 7.25
CA ALA A 46 -20.76 5.11 6.54
C ALA A 46 -22.22 5.43 6.92
N GLN A 47 -22.50 5.63 8.21
CA GLN A 47 -23.82 6.01 8.71
C GLN A 47 -24.26 7.38 8.18
N GLU A 48 -23.40 8.39 8.26
CA GLU A 48 -23.67 9.74 7.73
C GLU A 48 -24.00 9.73 6.24
N MET A 49 -23.38 8.81 5.49
CA MET A 49 -23.56 8.69 4.05
C MET A 49 -24.63 7.68 3.63
N GLY A 50 -25.27 7.00 4.58
CA GLY A 50 -26.23 5.95 4.29
C GLY A 50 -25.66 4.74 3.58
N LEU A 51 -24.34 4.46 3.74
CA LEU A 51 -23.66 3.35 3.11
C LEU A 51 -23.77 2.07 3.94
N ARG A 52 -23.86 0.95 3.26
CA ARG A 52 -23.81 -0.39 3.86
C ARG A 52 -22.48 -1.03 3.58
N MET A 53 -21.80 -1.50 4.63
CA MET A 53 -20.56 -2.26 4.58
C MET A 53 -20.58 -3.33 5.66
N HIS A 54 -19.89 -4.42 5.44
CA HIS A 54 -19.69 -5.48 6.43
C HIS A 54 -18.34 -5.26 7.11
N GLU A 55 -18.32 -5.18 8.42
CA GLU A 55 -17.07 -5.10 9.18
C GLU A 55 -16.69 -6.49 9.69
N ILE A 56 -15.47 -6.91 9.39
CA ILE A 56 -14.96 -8.25 9.75
C ILE A 56 -13.64 -8.09 10.51
N GLU A 57 -13.53 -8.80 11.63
CA GLU A 57 -12.29 -8.87 12.37
C GLU A 57 -11.30 -9.80 11.64
N LEU A 58 -10.18 -9.24 11.20
CA LEU A 58 -9.14 -9.97 10.49
C LEU A 58 -7.79 -9.31 10.72
N ASP A 59 -6.88 -10.03 11.38
CA ASP A 59 -5.46 -9.68 11.48
C ASP A 59 -4.68 -10.45 10.41
N VAL A 60 -4.11 -9.72 9.46
CA VAL A 60 -3.33 -10.31 8.36
C VAL A 60 -2.06 -11.01 8.84
N SER A 61 -1.56 -10.67 10.04
CA SER A 61 -0.37 -11.30 10.64
C SER A 61 -0.66 -12.64 11.33
N ASP A 62 -1.94 -13.02 11.46
CA ASP A 62 -2.36 -14.29 12.07
C ASP A 62 -3.16 -15.14 11.07
N THR A 63 -2.60 -16.28 10.68
CA THR A 63 -3.23 -17.24 9.76
C THR A 63 -4.62 -17.68 10.22
N ASN A 64 -4.80 -17.92 11.53
CA ASN A 64 -6.08 -18.35 12.06
C ASN A 64 -7.12 -17.22 11.99
N SER A 65 -6.70 -15.98 12.25
CA SER A 65 -7.56 -14.80 12.10
C SER A 65 -7.99 -14.60 10.65
N VAL A 66 -7.06 -14.71 9.70
CA VAL A 66 -7.37 -14.63 8.26
C VAL A 66 -8.39 -15.70 7.87
N ASN A 67 -8.16 -16.97 8.26
CA ASN A 67 -9.07 -18.06 7.92
C ASN A 67 -10.46 -17.86 8.53
N ARG A 68 -10.56 -17.43 9.80
CA ARG A 68 -11.86 -17.12 10.44
C ARG A 68 -12.57 -15.99 9.70
N GLY A 69 -11.88 -14.88 9.42
CA GLY A 69 -12.47 -13.73 8.75
C GLY A 69 -12.97 -14.06 7.33
N ILE A 70 -12.18 -14.81 6.54
CA ILE A 70 -12.61 -15.23 5.20
C ILE A 70 -13.77 -16.22 5.25
N ASN A 71 -13.81 -17.15 6.22
CA ASN A 71 -14.95 -18.06 6.40
C ASN A 71 -16.21 -17.29 6.83
N GLU A 72 -16.07 -16.27 7.67
CA GLU A 72 -17.19 -15.39 8.04
C GLU A 72 -17.74 -14.65 6.83
N ILE A 73 -16.86 -14.12 5.94
CA ILE A 73 -17.27 -13.51 4.68
C ILE A 73 -18.02 -14.53 3.81
N LEU A 74 -17.45 -15.72 3.62
CA LEU A 74 -18.06 -16.79 2.80
C LEU A 74 -19.35 -17.35 3.37
N SER A 75 -19.66 -17.11 4.65
CA SER A 75 -20.98 -17.42 5.22
C SER A 75 -22.07 -16.42 4.81
N GLN A 76 -21.67 -15.23 4.36
CA GLN A 76 -22.57 -14.14 3.94
C GLN A 76 -22.68 -13.99 2.42
N THR A 77 -21.69 -14.53 1.67
CA THR A 77 -21.66 -14.51 0.20
C THR A 77 -21.00 -15.78 -0.32
N ASP A 78 -21.42 -16.26 -1.49
CA ASP A 78 -20.85 -17.45 -2.14
C ASP A 78 -19.68 -17.13 -3.08
N LYS A 79 -19.31 -15.84 -3.19
CA LYS A 79 -18.28 -15.37 -4.12
C LYS A 79 -17.40 -14.28 -3.52
N ILE A 80 -16.18 -14.21 -4.02
CA ILE A 80 -15.23 -13.13 -3.77
C ILE A 80 -14.72 -12.65 -5.12
N ASP A 81 -15.13 -11.45 -5.54
CA ASP A 81 -14.74 -10.89 -6.83
C ASP A 81 -13.40 -10.14 -6.73
N ILE A 82 -13.14 -9.47 -5.58
CA ILE A 82 -12.00 -8.59 -5.41
C ILE A 82 -11.39 -8.78 -4.02
N LEU A 83 -10.06 -8.86 -3.97
CA LEU A 83 -9.26 -8.72 -2.75
C LEU A 83 -8.35 -7.51 -2.88
N ILE A 84 -8.47 -6.54 -1.98
CA ILE A 84 -7.55 -5.40 -1.88
C ILE A 84 -6.67 -5.60 -0.64
N ASN A 85 -5.43 -6.03 -0.85
CA ASN A 85 -4.40 -6.13 0.18
C ASN A 85 -3.83 -4.74 0.44
N ASN A 86 -4.46 -4.03 1.38
CA ASN A 86 -4.07 -2.69 1.77
C ASN A 86 -3.42 -2.65 3.17
N ALA A 87 -3.69 -3.62 4.03
CA ALA A 87 -3.07 -3.65 5.36
C ALA A 87 -1.54 -3.54 5.26
N GLY A 88 -0.97 -2.59 5.98
CA GLY A 88 0.46 -2.35 5.96
C GLY A 88 0.91 -1.43 7.07
N VAL A 89 2.19 -1.52 7.39
CA VAL A 89 2.91 -0.68 8.34
C VAL A 89 4.18 -0.17 7.70
N GLY A 90 4.67 0.99 8.14
CA GLY A 90 5.96 1.54 7.73
C GLY A 90 7.03 1.27 8.78
N ALA A 91 8.29 1.48 8.39
CA ALA A 91 9.44 1.53 9.27
C ALA A 91 10.41 2.57 8.72
N ASN A 92 10.94 3.40 9.60
CA ASN A 92 11.90 4.44 9.28
C ASN A 92 13.15 4.25 10.17
N ALA A 93 14.18 3.70 9.58
CA ALA A 93 15.51 3.60 10.19
C ALA A 93 16.54 3.43 9.08
N VAL A 94 17.76 3.97 9.26
CA VAL A 94 18.91 3.54 8.46
C VAL A 94 19.28 2.11 8.85
N ILE A 95 20.04 1.41 7.99
CA ILE A 95 20.32 -0.02 8.22
C ILE A 95 21.00 -0.31 9.56
N GLU A 96 21.81 0.63 10.06
CA GLU A 96 22.54 0.49 11.31
C GLU A 96 21.64 0.61 12.55
N ASP A 97 20.56 1.36 12.44
CA ASP A 97 19.61 1.62 13.54
C ASP A 97 18.42 0.65 13.56
N ILE A 98 18.40 -0.35 12.68
CA ILE A 98 17.33 -1.34 12.59
C ILE A 98 17.33 -2.27 13.81
N ASP A 99 16.19 -2.41 14.46
CA ASP A 99 15.93 -3.54 15.35
C ASP A 99 15.31 -4.70 14.55
N ILE A 100 16.15 -5.69 14.25
CA ILE A 100 15.76 -6.82 13.39
C ILE A 100 14.50 -7.53 13.91
N GLU A 101 14.36 -7.70 15.23
CA GLU A 101 13.22 -8.44 15.79
C GLU A 101 11.92 -7.65 15.67
N SER A 102 11.92 -6.34 15.92
CA SER A 102 10.75 -5.51 15.73
C SER A 102 10.44 -5.28 14.24
N ASP A 103 11.47 -5.15 13.39
CA ASP A 103 11.31 -4.85 11.98
C ASP A 103 10.85 -6.06 11.14
N LYS A 104 11.02 -7.28 11.64
CA LYS A 104 10.37 -8.48 11.08
C LYS A 104 8.85 -8.31 11.00
N ALA A 105 8.23 -7.55 11.91
CA ALA A 105 6.79 -7.27 11.89
C ALA A 105 6.34 -6.50 10.65
N VAL A 106 7.25 -5.74 10.00
CA VAL A 106 6.96 -5.05 8.74
C VAL A 106 6.73 -6.07 7.62
N PHE A 107 7.64 -7.03 7.47
CA PHE A 107 7.46 -8.13 6.51
C PHE A 107 6.28 -9.02 6.87
N GLU A 108 6.08 -9.27 8.16
CA GLU A 108 4.96 -10.09 8.64
C GLU A 108 3.61 -9.51 8.21
N THR A 109 3.45 -8.18 8.33
CA THR A 109 2.23 -7.50 7.94
C THR A 109 2.16 -7.26 6.43
N ASN A 110 3.20 -6.66 5.84
CA ASN A 110 3.16 -6.15 4.47
C ASN A 110 3.24 -7.26 3.43
N PHE A 111 4.02 -8.31 3.69
CA PHE A 111 4.31 -9.38 2.74
C PHE A 111 3.60 -10.68 3.09
N TRP A 112 3.89 -11.27 4.26
CA TRP A 112 3.28 -12.53 4.66
C TRP A 112 1.77 -12.39 4.88
N GLY A 113 1.33 -11.25 5.41
CA GLY A 113 -0.09 -10.95 5.57
C GLY A 113 -0.85 -10.92 4.25
N ALA A 114 -0.27 -10.30 3.22
CA ALA A 114 -0.85 -10.31 1.88
C ALA A 114 -0.93 -11.74 1.30
N ILE A 115 0.11 -12.55 1.48
CA ILE A 115 0.13 -13.96 1.04
C ILE A 115 -0.98 -14.76 1.71
N ARG A 116 -1.16 -14.64 3.04
CA ARG A 116 -2.23 -15.34 3.77
C ARG A 116 -3.61 -15.00 3.21
N CYS A 117 -3.87 -13.72 2.98
CA CYS A 117 -5.15 -13.29 2.42
C CYS A 117 -5.36 -13.83 1.01
N ILE A 118 -4.32 -13.81 0.16
CA ILE A 118 -4.36 -14.40 -1.20
C ILE A 118 -4.67 -15.90 -1.11
N GLN A 119 -3.92 -16.65 -0.30
CA GLN A 119 -4.12 -18.09 -0.14
C GLN A 119 -5.55 -18.43 0.30
N ALA A 120 -6.13 -17.62 1.18
CA ALA A 120 -7.47 -17.86 1.72
C ALA A 120 -8.58 -17.60 0.68
N VAL A 121 -8.41 -16.64 -0.25
CA VAL A 121 -9.44 -16.33 -1.26
C VAL A 121 -9.28 -17.11 -2.57
N LEU A 122 -8.06 -17.56 -2.89
CA LEU A 122 -7.76 -18.22 -4.17
C LEU A 122 -8.62 -19.45 -4.48
N PRO A 123 -8.94 -20.35 -3.54
CA PRO A 123 -9.82 -21.50 -3.84
C PRO A 123 -11.18 -21.08 -4.41
N THR A 124 -11.76 -20.02 -3.83
CA THR A 124 -13.04 -19.45 -4.28
C THR A 124 -12.91 -18.81 -5.65
N MET A 125 -11.92 -17.93 -5.86
CA MET A 125 -11.68 -17.24 -7.13
C MET A 125 -11.38 -18.23 -8.27
N ARG A 126 -10.57 -19.28 -8.01
CA ARG A 126 -10.30 -20.35 -9.01
C ARG A 126 -11.56 -21.12 -9.40
N LYS A 127 -12.41 -21.45 -8.43
CA LYS A 127 -13.70 -22.11 -8.69
C LYS A 127 -14.62 -21.23 -9.54
N GLN A 128 -14.60 -19.91 -9.28
CA GLN A 128 -15.34 -18.90 -10.04
C GLN A 128 -14.79 -18.70 -11.46
N LYS A 129 -13.52 -19.06 -11.70
CA LYS A 129 -12.73 -18.71 -12.90
C LYS A 129 -12.72 -17.20 -13.16
N SER A 130 -12.75 -16.44 -12.11
CA SER A 130 -12.69 -14.96 -12.13
C SER A 130 -12.26 -14.43 -10.77
N GLY A 131 -11.59 -13.29 -10.77
CA GLY A 131 -11.18 -12.59 -9.57
C GLY A 131 -10.26 -11.42 -9.91
N HIS A 132 -10.05 -10.53 -8.95
CA HIS A 132 -9.08 -9.47 -9.07
C HIS A 132 -8.37 -9.26 -7.73
N ILE A 133 -7.06 -9.48 -7.70
CA ILE A 133 -6.20 -9.21 -6.55
C ILE A 133 -5.52 -7.87 -6.77
N VAL A 134 -5.75 -6.90 -5.90
CA VAL A 134 -5.13 -5.59 -5.92
C VAL A 134 -4.19 -5.47 -4.72
N GLN A 135 -2.92 -5.26 -4.99
CA GLN A 135 -1.90 -5.05 -3.98
C GLN A 135 -1.61 -3.56 -3.82
N ILE A 136 -1.68 -3.03 -2.61
CA ILE A 136 -1.23 -1.68 -2.34
C ILE A 136 0.27 -1.71 -2.07
N SER A 137 1.03 -1.43 -3.12
CA SER A 137 2.48 -1.27 -3.10
C SER A 137 2.88 0.13 -2.62
N SER A 138 3.86 0.74 -3.20
CA SER A 138 4.36 2.10 -2.96
C SER A 138 5.38 2.47 -4.02
N ILE A 139 5.68 3.77 -4.18
CA ILE A 139 6.92 4.19 -4.86
C ILE A 139 8.15 3.52 -4.24
N ALA A 140 8.12 3.27 -2.93
CA ALA A 140 9.19 2.55 -2.22
C ALA A 140 9.37 1.10 -2.68
N GLY A 141 8.42 0.51 -3.41
CA GLY A 141 8.54 -0.79 -4.08
C GLY A 141 9.27 -0.72 -5.43
N ARG A 142 9.59 0.47 -5.92
CA ARG A 142 10.23 0.72 -7.21
C ARG A 142 11.50 1.57 -7.11
N VAL A 143 11.59 2.36 -6.05
CA VAL A 143 12.72 3.26 -5.77
C VAL A 143 13.10 3.11 -4.30
N GLY A 144 14.38 2.90 -3.99
CA GLY A 144 14.86 2.94 -2.62
C GLY A 144 14.74 4.38 -2.08
N LEU A 145 14.22 4.54 -0.88
CA LEU A 145 14.04 5.86 -0.27
C LEU A 145 14.94 6.02 0.96
N PRO A 146 15.39 7.26 1.29
CA PRO A 146 16.20 7.50 2.47
C PRO A 146 15.56 6.97 3.75
N ALA A 147 16.34 6.33 4.60
CA ALA A 147 15.95 5.77 5.89
C ALA A 147 14.72 4.83 5.89
N GLN A 148 14.46 4.12 4.76
CA GLN A 148 13.34 3.18 4.63
C GLN A 148 13.74 1.80 4.09
N PRO A 149 14.88 1.21 4.43
CA PRO A 149 15.35 -0.02 3.78
C PRO A 149 14.40 -1.20 3.97
N ILE A 150 13.86 -1.42 5.16
CA ILE A 150 12.96 -2.57 5.44
C ILE A 150 11.58 -2.35 4.82
N TYR A 151 11.04 -1.14 4.90
CA TYR A 151 9.78 -0.83 4.25
C TYR A 151 9.88 -0.99 2.73
N SER A 152 10.91 -0.39 2.12
CA SER A 152 11.18 -0.52 0.69
C SER A 152 11.33 -1.99 0.28
N ALA A 153 12.15 -2.76 0.99
CA ALA A 153 12.35 -4.18 0.71
C ALA A 153 11.02 -4.96 0.77
N SER A 154 10.14 -4.68 1.75
CA SER A 154 8.83 -5.31 1.85
C SER A 154 7.92 -4.99 0.66
N LYS A 155 7.99 -3.75 0.14
CA LYS A 155 7.21 -3.33 -1.04
C LYS A 155 7.80 -3.86 -2.34
N TRP A 156 9.13 -3.94 -2.48
CA TRP A 156 9.78 -4.65 -3.59
C TRP A 156 9.41 -6.14 -3.62
N ALA A 157 9.31 -6.78 -2.46
CA ALA A 157 8.87 -8.16 -2.36
C ALA A 157 7.42 -8.34 -2.87
N ILE A 158 6.51 -7.39 -2.58
CA ILE A 158 5.13 -7.37 -3.12
C ILE A 158 5.13 -7.17 -4.64
N GLU A 159 6.00 -6.33 -5.20
CA GLU A 159 6.12 -6.14 -6.66
C GLU A 159 6.50 -7.46 -7.35
N GLY A 160 7.58 -8.11 -6.89
CA GLY A 160 8.03 -9.39 -7.46
C GLY A 160 7.01 -10.52 -7.27
N LEU A 161 6.37 -10.60 -6.10
CA LEU A 161 5.28 -11.55 -5.86
C LEU A 161 4.14 -11.35 -6.85
N SER A 162 3.77 -10.11 -7.11
CA SER A 162 2.62 -9.79 -7.96
C SER A 162 2.86 -10.14 -9.43
N GLU A 163 4.10 -10.00 -9.93
CA GLU A 163 4.47 -10.46 -11.28
C GLU A 163 4.30 -11.98 -11.42
N ASN A 164 4.80 -12.76 -10.45
CA ASN A 164 4.60 -14.19 -10.45
C ASN A 164 3.12 -14.57 -10.39
N LEU A 165 2.36 -13.96 -9.47
CA LEU A 165 0.94 -14.23 -9.33
C LEU A 165 0.15 -13.92 -10.61
N ALA A 166 0.47 -12.82 -11.31
CA ALA A 166 -0.21 -12.46 -12.55
C ALA A 166 -0.04 -13.55 -13.61
N HIS A 167 1.17 -14.13 -13.71
CA HIS A 167 1.44 -15.23 -14.61
C HIS A 167 0.72 -16.52 -14.18
N ASP A 168 0.84 -16.88 -12.91
CA ASP A 168 0.29 -18.14 -12.37
C ASP A 168 -1.24 -18.17 -12.36
N LEU A 169 -1.87 -17.01 -12.19
CA LEU A 169 -3.32 -16.90 -12.05
C LEU A 169 -4.06 -16.58 -13.35
N ALA A 170 -3.35 -16.18 -14.40
CA ALA A 170 -3.93 -15.91 -15.72
C ALA A 170 -4.77 -17.07 -16.28
N PRO A 171 -4.36 -18.37 -16.16
CA PRO A 171 -5.16 -19.50 -16.63
C PRO A 171 -6.52 -19.64 -15.94
N PHE A 172 -6.67 -19.03 -14.75
CA PHE A 172 -7.92 -19.05 -13.97
C PHE A 172 -8.78 -17.81 -14.18
N GLY A 173 -8.38 -16.88 -15.06
CA GLY A 173 -9.11 -15.64 -15.28
C GLY A 173 -9.04 -14.66 -14.07
N ILE A 174 -8.00 -14.80 -13.22
CA ILE A 174 -7.79 -13.94 -12.05
C ILE A 174 -6.75 -12.90 -12.41
N ARG A 175 -7.12 -11.61 -12.30
CA ARG A 175 -6.24 -10.47 -12.54
C ARG A 175 -5.42 -10.15 -11.28
N VAL A 176 -4.24 -9.59 -11.49
CA VAL A 176 -3.41 -9.02 -10.42
C VAL A 176 -3.04 -7.59 -10.82
N SER A 177 -3.20 -6.65 -9.91
CA SER A 177 -2.80 -5.26 -10.12
C SER A 177 -2.08 -4.71 -8.89
N LEU A 178 -1.22 -3.73 -9.14
CA LEU A 178 -0.44 -3.01 -8.14
C LEU A 178 -0.84 -1.55 -8.19
N ILE A 179 -1.21 -1.00 -7.06
CA ILE A 179 -1.34 0.45 -6.88
C ILE A 179 -0.05 0.89 -6.21
N GLU A 180 0.61 1.88 -6.78
CA GLU A 180 1.93 2.37 -6.35
C GLU A 180 1.80 3.81 -5.83
N PRO A 181 1.30 4.01 -4.58
CA PRO A 181 1.16 5.36 -4.04
C PRO A 181 2.52 5.99 -3.76
N GLY A 182 2.63 7.27 -4.11
CA GLY A 182 3.61 8.17 -3.54
C GLY A 182 3.18 8.66 -2.17
N VAL A 183 3.75 9.78 -1.71
CA VAL A 183 3.39 10.34 -0.41
C VAL A 183 1.91 10.75 -0.42
N THR A 184 1.14 10.10 0.44
CA THR A 184 -0.29 10.31 0.59
C THR A 184 -0.59 10.68 2.03
N ARG A 185 -1.42 11.69 2.26
CA ARG A 185 -1.77 12.18 3.60
C ARG A 185 -2.59 11.15 4.38
N THR A 186 -1.92 10.23 5.03
CA THR A 186 -2.53 9.14 5.80
C THR A 186 -1.95 9.03 7.22
N ALA A 187 -2.62 8.27 8.08
CA ALA A 187 -2.16 8.03 9.44
C ALA A 187 -0.83 7.25 9.52
N ILE A 188 -0.36 6.65 8.42
CA ILE A 188 0.91 5.94 8.40
C ILE A 188 2.09 6.91 8.59
N LEU A 189 2.00 8.11 8.01
CA LEU A 189 3.02 9.16 8.17
C LEU A 189 3.15 9.61 9.64
N GLY A 190 2.03 9.70 10.37
CA GLY A 190 2.03 10.11 11.78
C GLY A 190 2.44 9.01 12.76
N LYS A 191 2.39 7.74 12.37
CA LYS A 191 2.78 6.61 13.22
C LYS A 191 4.28 6.33 13.19
N ASN A 192 4.97 6.78 12.16
CA ASN A 192 6.38 6.53 11.92
C ASN A 192 7.24 7.76 12.24
N ASN A 193 6.77 8.67 13.11
CA ASN A 193 7.48 9.91 13.44
C ASN A 193 8.63 9.73 14.43
N THR A 194 8.81 8.55 15.01
CA THR A 194 10.00 8.25 15.82
C THR A 194 11.14 7.92 14.88
N VAL A 195 12.07 8.85 14.79
CA VAL A 195 13.33 8.70 14.07
C VAL A 195 14.38 8.39 15.11
N PRO A 196 15.22 7.35 14.92
CA PRO A 196 16.34 7.10 15.82
C PRO A 196 17.25 8.32 15.97
N GLU A 197 17.76 8.54 17.18
CA GLU A 197 18.76 9.58 17.45
C GLU A 197 20.15 9.01 17.09
N ASN A 198 20.59 9.21 15.85
CA ASN A 198 21.92 8.82 15.40
C ASN A 198 22.57 10.02 14.70
N PRO A 199 23.54 10.70 15.35
CA PRO A 199 24.17 11.89 14.81
C PRO A 199 24.86 11.67 13.46
N ASP A 200 25.37 10.46 13.19
CA ASP A 200 26.06 10.14 11.95
C ASP A 200 25.10 10.07 10.73
N TYR A 201 23.79 9.91 10.99
CA TYR A 201 22.73 9.83 9.99
C TYR A 201 21.68 10.95 10.07
N GLU A 202 21.96 12.01 10.85
CA GLU A 202 21.03 13.14 11.03
C GLU A 202 20.57 13.71 9.69
N SER A 203 21.49 13.92 8.74
CA SER A 203 21.17 14.42 7.40
C SER A 203 20.28 13.45 6.60
N THR A 204 20.46 12.14 6.75
CA THR A 204 19.63 11.13 6.07
C THR A 204 18.20 11.12 6.59
N TYR A 205 18.04 11.23 7.92
CA TYR A 205 16.72 11.34 8.54
C TYR A 205 16.02 12.65 8.17
N ALA A 206 16.77 13.76 8.15
CA ALA A 206 16.25 15.06 7.73
C ALA A 206 15.72 15.01 6.29
N ARG A 207 16.45 14.42 5.35
CA ARG A 207 16.04 14.22 3.95
C ARG A 207 14.74 13.41 3.83
N MET A 208 14.61 12.35 4.61
CA MET A 208 13.38 11.57 4.66
C MET A 208 12.19 12.41 5.14
N LEU A 209 12.40 13.20 6.19
CA LEU A 209 11.35 14.08 6.72
C LEU A 209 10.95 15.16 5.71
N ASP A 210 11.91 15.76 5.00
CA ASP A 210 11.63 16.73 3.95
C ASP A 210 10.82 16.14 2.82
N MET A 211 11.14 14.93 2.37
CA MET A 211 10.31 14.22 1.38
C MET A 211 8.88 14.03 1.87
N TYR A 212 8.69 13.70 3.15
CA TYR A 212 7.36 13.60 3.73
C TYR A 212 6.65 14.95 3.77
N MET A 213 7.35 16.02 4.16
CA MET A 213 6.78 17.37 4.21
C MET A 213 6.34 17.85 2.82
N GLU A 214 7.17 17.68 1.81
CA GLU A 214 6.82 18.00 0.42
C GLU A 214 5.57 17.24 -0.05
N GLY A 215 5.52 15.95 0.22
CA GLY A 215 4.34 15.16 -0.13
C GLY A 215 3.09 15.51 0.69
N ILE A 216 3.26 15.98 1.94
CA ILE A 216 2.16 16.51 2.77
C ILE A 216 1.67 17.86 2.23
N GLU A 217 2.58 18.73 1.79
CA GLU A 217 2.26 20.04 1.17
C GLU A 217 1.54 19.86 -0.16
N ALA A 218 1.92 18.88 -0.95
CA ALA A 218 1.19 18.47 -2.16
C ALA A 218 -0.27 18.05 -1.86
N ASN A 219 -0.58 17.78 -0.58
CA ASN A 219 -1.90 17.52 -0.02
C ASN A 219 -2.71 16.43 -0.75
N VAL A 220 -2.02 15.42 -1.27
CA VAL A 220 -2.70 14.29 -1.91
C VAL A 220 -3.48 13.48 -0.87
N ARG A 221 -4.76 13.37 -1.08
CA ARG A 221 -5.68 12.71 -0.15
C ARG A 221 -5.83 11.22 -0.47
N PRO A 222 -6.18 10.38 0.54
CA PRO A 222 -6.49 8.97 0.31
C PRO A 222 -7.57 8.71 -0.75
N GLU A 223 -8.48 9.67 -0.96
CA GLU A 223 -9.55 9.59 -1.96
C GLU A 223 -9.00 9.51 -3.39
N GLU A 224 -7.87 10.15 -3.67
CA GLU A 224 -7.22 10.07 -4.99
C GLU A 224 -6.71 8.65 -5.26
N VAL A 225 -6.09 8.03 -4.26
CA VAL A 225 -5.69 6.62 -4.35
C VAL A 225 -6.91 5.70 -4.51
N SER A 226 -7.99 6.00 -3.78
CA SER A 226 -9.24 5.22 -3.88
C SER A 226 -9.89 5.33 -5.25
N LYS A 227 -9.81 6.51 -5.88
CA LYS A 227 -10.25 6.70 -7.26
C LYS A 227 -9.43 5.87 -8.23
N THR A 228 -8.10 5.90 -8.12
CA THR A 228 -7.21 5.08 -8.96
C THR A 228 -7.48 3.58 -8.77
N ILE A 229 -7.79 3.13 -7.54
CA ILE A 229 -8.22 1.75 -7.30
C ILE A 229 -9.51 1.46 -8.07
N LEU A 230 -10.53 2.32 -8.03
CA LEU A 230 -11.76 2.13 -8.78
C LEU A 230 -11.50 2.12 -10.29
N ASP A 231 -10.72 3.06 -10.80
CA ASP A 231 -10.33 3.13 -12.22
C ASP A 231 -9.63 1.82 -12.65
N CYS A 232 -8.76 1.26 -11.80
CA CYS A 232 -8.11 -0.04 -12.00
C CYS A 232 -9.13 -1.19 -12.05
N LEU A 233 -10.11 -1.21 -11.15
CA LEU A 233 -11.14 -2.26 -11.07
C LEU A 233 -12.08 -2.25 -12.26
N GLU A 234 -12.39 -1.07 -12.80
CA GLU A 234 -13.28 -0.85 -13.93
C GLU A 234 -12.57 -0.93 -15.29
N SER A 235 -11.25 -0.80 -15.29
CA SER A 235 -10.46 -0.88 -16.53
C SER A 235 -10.51 -2.26 -17.16
N THR A 236 -10.67 -2.27 -18.49
CA THR A 236 -10.53 -3.46 -19.33
C THR A 236 -9.09 -3.69 -19.79
N SER A 237 -8.18 -2.75 -19.52
CA SER A 237 -6.77 -2.89 -19.86
C SER A 237 -6.10 -3.97 -19.01
N GLN A 238 -5.04 -4.57 -19.54
CA GLN A 238 -4.19 -5.51 -18.80
C GLN A 238 -3.05 -4.79 -18.04
N GLN A 239 -3.17 -3.49 -17.83
CA GLN A 239 -2.22 -2.70 -17.07
C GLN A 239 -2.12 -3.26 -15.64
N MET A 240 -0.90 -3.62 -15.24
CA MET A 240 -0.65 -4.16 -13.91
C MET A 240 -0.41 -3.05 -12.88
N ARG A 241 0.37 -2.03 -13.22
CA ARG A 241 0.87 -1.00 -12.30
C ARG A 241 0.16 0.33 -12.49
N TRP A 242 -0.23 0.92 -11.36
CA TRP A 242 -1.02 2.15 -11.29
C TRP A 242 -0.34 3.12 -10.31
N PRO A 243 0.67 3.89 -10.77
CA PRO A 243 1.27 4.92 -9.95
C PRO A 243 0.26 6.03 -9.66
N VAL A 244 0.29 6.55 -8.44
CA VAL A 244 -0.63 7.60 -8.00
C VAL A 244 -0.03 8.40 -6.84
N ALA A 245 -0.43 9.66 -6.68
CA ALA A 245 0.02 10.58 -5.66
C ALA A 245 1.42 11.17 -5.91
N TRP A 246 1.85 12.05 -5.01
CA TRP A 246 3.06 12.84 -5.16
C TRP A 246 4.30 11.97 -5.41
N GLY A 247 5.02 12.29 -6.46
CA GLY A 247 6.29 11.66 -6.83
C GLY A 247 6.16 10.28 -7.46
N ALA A 248 4.97 9.64 -7.48
CA ALA A 248 4.86 8.24 -7.91
C ALA A 248 5.31 8.04 -9.35
N GLU A 249 4.67 8.69 -10.30
CA GLU A 249 4.94 8.47 -11.72
C GLU A 249 6.35 8.95 -12.11
N SER A 250 6.72 10.16 -11.70
CA SER A 250 8.01 10.76 -12.07
C SER A 250 9.20 9.99 -11.49
N MET A 251 9.14 9.60 -10.22
CA MET A 251 10.25 8.87 -9.56
C MET A 251 10.40 7.45 -10.13
N ILE A 252 9.29 6.74 -10.33
CA ILE A 252 9.31 5.40 -10.89
C ILE A 252 9.88 5.45 -12.31
N ASN A 253 9.38 6.34 -13.17
CA ASN A 253 9.84 6.46 -14.56
C ASN A 253 11.31 6.81 -14.62
N ALA A 254 11.76 7.81 -13.88
CA ALA A 254 13.17 8.25 -13.91
C ALA A 254 14.15 7.14 -13.50
N ARG A 255 13.77 6.24 -12.59
CA ARG A 255 14.61 5.07 -12.24
C ARG A 255 14.48 3.92 -13.23
N GLN A 256 13.37 3.78 -13.93
CA GLN A 256 13.14 2.70 -14.90
C GLN A 256 13.73 2.98 -16.27
N ASP A 257 13.60 4.22 -16.77
CA ASP A 257 14.10 4.62 -18.09
C ASP A 257 15.58 5.02 -18.09
N GLY A 258 16.22 5.03 -16.89
CA GLY A 258 17.62 5.38 -16.71
C GLY A 258 17.89 6.89 -16.76
N SER A 259 16.85 7.73 -16.70
CA SER A 259 17.00 9.19 -16.61
C SER A 259 17.79 9.61 -15.36
N ILE A 260 17.79 8.77 -14.32
CA ILE A 260 18.67 8.87 -13.16
C ILE A 260 19.52 7.60 -13.10
N SER A 261 20.81 7.73 -13.38
CA SER A 261 21.79 6.65 -13.26
C SER A 261 22.05 6.28 -11.78
N ASP A 262 22.63 5.10 -11.55
CA ASP A 262 23.05 4.69 -10.20
C ASP A 262 24.09 5.64 -9.60
N GLN A 263 24.95 6.22 -10.44
CA GLN A 263 25.92 7.22 -10.01
C GLN A 263 25.25 8.50 -9.52
N GLU A 264 24.29 9.03 -10.26
CA GLU A 264 23.53 10.23 -9.87
C GLU A 264 22.72 9.97 -8.62
N TRP A 265 22.07 8.80 -8.53
CA TRP A 265 21.37 8.39 -7.32
C TRP A 265 22.28 8.38 -6.08
N THR A 266 23.48 7.80 -6.21
CA THR A 266 24.46 7.76 -5.13
C THR A 266 24.98 9.16 -4.78
N GLN A 267 25.18 10.02 -5.80
CA GLN A 267 25.63 11.41 -5.60
C GLN A 267 24.60 12.24 -4.85
N LEU A 268 23.30 12.03 -5.07
CA LEU A 268 22.26 12.67 -4.26
C LEU A 268 22.42 12.34 -2.76
N GLY A 269 22.86 11.12 -2.44
CA GLY A 269 23.17 10.71 -1.07
C GLY A 269 24.38 11.41 -0.47
N SER A 270 25.32 11.89 -1.26
CA SER A 270 26.57 12.52 -0.80
C SER A 270 26.49 14.03 -0.59
N LEU A 271 25.40 14.70 -0.95
CA LEU A 271 25.15 16.13 -0.67
C LEU A 271 24.81 16.31 0.84
N VAL A 272 25.83 16.32 1.68
CA VAL A 272 25.66 16.18 3.14
C VAL A 272 25.39 17.50 3.85
N ASP A 273 25.94 18.62 3.33
CA ASP A 273 26.09 19.86 4.09
C ASP A 273 24.94 20.87 3.91
N ASP A 274 24.10 20.74 2.88
CA ASP A 274 22.99 21.66 2.63
C ASP A 274 21.68 20.88 2.28
N GLN A 275 20.79 20.86 3.25
CA GLN A 275 19.50 20.16 3.13
C GLN A 275 18.59 20.81 2.08
N GLN A 276 18.64 22.14 1.93
CA GLN A 276 17.84 22.86 0.92
C GLN A 276 18.39 22.55 -0.49
N GLU A 277 19.69 22.50 -0.66
CA GLU A 277 20.32 22.12 -1.92
C GLU A 277 20.02 20.66 -2.26
N TRP A 278 20.01 19.78 -1.26
CA TRP A 278 19.61 18.37 -1.46
C TRP A 278 18.19 18.28 -2.02
N MET A 279 17.21 18.92 -1.38
CA MET A 279 15.80 18.85 -1.81
C MET A 279 15.63 19.48 -3.20
N ALA A 280 16.30 20.59 -3.49
CA ALA A 280 16.27 21.20 -4.82
C ALA A 280 16.88 20.29 -5.89
N SER A 281 17.96 19.59 -5.57
CA SER A 281 18.60 18.61 -6.46
C SER A 281 17.73 17.36 -6.66
N PHE A 282 17.13 16.88 -5.59
CA PHE A 282 16.17 15.78 -5.63
C PHE A 282 14.97 16.12 -6.52
N LYS A 283 14.34 17.28 -6.33
CA LYS A 283 13.23 17.73 -7.18
C LYS A 283 13.63 17.84 -8.65
N ARG A 284 14.81 18.41 -8.94
CA ARG A 284 15.31 18.48 -10.33
C ARG A 284 15.52 17.10 -10.94
N ALA A 285 16.13 16.18 -10.18
CA ALA A 285 16.44 14.84 -10.65
C ALA A 285 15.17 14.06 -11.00
N PHE A 286 14.11 14.24 -10.24
CA PHE A 286 12.84 13.52 -10.41
C PHE A 286 11.74 14.35 -11.10
N ASN A 287 12.05 15.58 -11.52
CA ASN A 287 11.09 16.50 -12.14
C ASN A 287 9.80 16.67 -11.28
N LEU A 288 10.00 17.00 -9.99
CA LEU A 288 8.95 17.20 -8.97
C LEU A 288 8.64 18.67 -8.73
#